data_a930566f815b6e136a4456d3ad99500c
#
_entry.id   a930566f815b6e136a4456d3ad99500c
#
_cell.length_a   1.000
_cell.length_b   1.000
_cell.length_c   1.000
_cell.angle_alpha   90.00
_cell.angle_beta   90.00
_cell.angle_gamma   90.00
#
_symmetry.space_group_name_H-M   'P 1'
#
loop_
_entity.id
_entity.type
_entity.pdbx_description
1 polymer ?
#
loop_
_entity_poly.entity_id
_entity_poly.type
_entity_poly.pdbx_seq_one_letter_code
_entity_poly.pdbx_strand_id
1 'polypeptide(L)'
;MQRQPRFARADPETAHMPRSPENTRFSHRIETLQQLAQDVLAHAAKGGASACDVDVSEGFGQSVTVRCGEVETIEYNRDKGIGVTVYLGQQKGYASTSDFSTAALRDTVAAAIDIARFTADDPCAGLADASLMATSVPDLDLYHPWTLPVEAAIDIARRCEAAAFAVSPQVSNSEGASVSTQEAHFVSANSHGFMGGYPTSRNYIACSV
;
A
#
# COMPACT_ATOMS: atom_id res chain seq x y z
N MET A 1 -17.55 -44.61 -10.05
CA MET A 1 -16.67 -44.02 -11.08
C MET A 1 -17.08 -42.57 -11.25
N GLN A 2 -16.58 -41.68 -10.34
CA GLN A 2 -16.93 -40.25 -10.31
C GLN A 2 -15.91 -39.51 -11.19
N ARG A 3 -16.42 -38.76 -12.16
CA ARG A 3 -15.58 -37.89 -13.03
C ARG A 3 -15.17 -36.65 -12.22
N GLN A 4 -13.87 -36.45 -12.08
CA GLN A 4 -13.30 -35.19 -11.58
C GLN A 4 -13.60 -34.06 -12.58
N PRO A 5 -13.98 -32.85 -12.09
CA PRO A 5 -14.11 -31.69 -12.94
C PRO A 5 -12.72 -31.23 -13.42
N ARG A 6 -12.56 -31.13 -14.74
CA ARG A 6 -11.39 -30.50 -15.37
C ARG A 6 -11.47 -29.00 -15.13
N PHE A 7 -10.51 -28.45 -14.42
CA PHE A 7 -10.31 -27.02 -14.35
C PHE A 7 -10.01 -26.50 -15.77
N ALA A 8 -10.88 -25.62 -16.27
CA ALA A 8 -10.61 -24.86 -17.46
C ALA A 8 -9.44 -23.92 -17.17
N ARG A 9 -8.34 -24.03 -17.95
CA ARG A 9 -7.31 -23.00 -17.97
C ARG A 9 -7.95 -21.73 -18.51
N ALA A 10 -8.00 -20.68 -17.67
CA ALA A 10 -8.28 -19.35 -18.16
C ALA A 10 -7.10 -18.93 -19.05
N ASP A 11 -7.40 -18.46 -20.26
CA ASP A 11 -6.42 -17.87 -21.16
C ASP A 11 -5.80 -16.64 -20.48
N PRO A 12 -4.47 -16.41 -20.60
CA PRO A 12 -3.79 -15.28 -19.98
C PRO A 12 -3.99 -13.97 -20.76
N GLU A 13 -5.11 -13.80 -21.43
CA GLU A 13 -5.35 -12.61 -22.23
C GLU A 13 -6.08 -11.53 -21.41
N THR A 14 -5.26 -10.52 -21.03
CA THR A 14 -5.65 -9.16 -20.70
C THR A 14 -6.38 -8.91 -19.38
N ALA A 15 -5.69 -9.06 -18.26
CA ALA A 15 -5.90 -8.09 -17.19
C ALA A 15 -5.25 -6.77 -17.64
N HIS A 16 -6.04 -5.85 -18.20
CA HIS A 16 -5.56 -4.53 -18.59
C HIS A 16 -5.32 -3.71 -17.31
N MET A 17 -4.10 -3.82 -16.77
CA MET A 17 -3.67 -2.96 -15.68
C MET A 17 -3.52 -1.54 -16.23
N PRO A 18 -3.95 -0.50 -15.49
CA PRO A 18 -3.72 0.89 -15.88
C PRO A 18 -2.22 1.08 -16.13
N ARG A 19 -1.87 1.64 -17.30
CA ARG A 19 -0.49 1.93 -17.65
C ARG A 19 0.07 2.93 -16.65
N SER A 20 1.06 2.55 -15.87
CA SER A 20 1.84 3.48 -15.08
C SER A 20 2.39 4.55 -16.01
N PRO A 21 2.25 5.85 -15.71
CA PRO A 21 2.84 6.90 -16.52
C PRO A 21 4.35 6.63 -16.66
N GLU A 22 4.89 6.79 -17.86
CA GLU A 22 6.27 6.39 -18.23
C GLU A 22 7.38 7.13 -17.44
N ASN A 23 7.02 8.09 -16.59
CA ASN A 23 7.93 8.90 -15.80
C ASN A 23 7.53 8.88 -14.32
N THR A 24 7.53 7.69 -13.71
CA THR A 24 7.20 7.56 -12.28
C THR A 24 8.39 7.96 -11.42
N ARG A 25 8.12 8.75 -10.38
CA ARG A 25 9.08 9.07 -9.32
C ARG A 25 9.29 7.90 -8.35
N PHE A 26 8.63 6.77 -8.57
CA PHE A 26 8.78 5.54 -7.83
C PHE A 26 10.12 4.85 -8.15
N SER A 27 10.73 4.22 -7.15
CA SER A 27 12.01 3.49 -7.34
C SER A 27 11.81 2.16 -8.07
N HIS A 28 10.63 1.57 -7.94
CA HIS A 28 10.27 0.32 -8.57
C HIS A 28 9.09 0.53 -9.53
N ARG A 29 9.06 -0.25 -10.61
CA ARG A 29 7.91 -0.31 -11.51
C ARG A 29 6.86 -1.25 -10.92
N ILE A 30 5.60 -1.11 -11.35
CA ILE A 30 4.51 -1.97 -10.88
C ILE A 30 4.78 -3.45 -11.19
N GLU A 31 5.42 -3.75 -12.33
CA GLU A 31 5.80 -5.11 -12.72
C GLU A 31 6.81 -5.72 -11.73
N THR A 32 7.69 -4.89 -11.16
CA THR A 32 8.62 -5.34 -10.11
C THR A 32 7.86 -5.70 -8.84
N LEU A 33 6.88 -4.90 -8.43
CA LEU A 33 6.05 -5.21 -7.26
C LEU A 33 5.23 -6.49 -7.48
N GLN A 34 4.72 -6.70 -8.70
CA GLN A 34 4.03 -7.92 -9.09
C GLN A 34 4.93 -9.15 -8.99
N GLN A 35 6.17 -9.05 -9.48
CA GLN A 35 7.13 -10.15 -9.39
C GLN A 35 7.46 -10.48 -7.94
N LEU A 36 7.68 -9.47 -7.08
CA LEU A 36 7.90 -9.67 -5.65
C LEU A 36 6.72 -10.39 -4.99
N ALA A 37 5.49 -9.99 -5.32
CA ALA A 37 4.28 -10.65 -4.83
C ALA A 37 4.21 -12.12 -5.27
N GLN A 38 4.53 -12.42 -6.54
CA GLN A 38 4.58 -13.79 -7.06
C GLN A 38 5.64 -14.64 -6.35
N ASP A 39 6.83 -14.07 -6.10
CA ASP A 39 7.91 -14.76 -5.40
C ASP A 39 7.51 -15.11 -3.95
N VAL A 40 6.84 -14.17 -3.25
CA VAL A 40 6.30 -14.41 -1.90
C VAL A 40 5.26 -15.54 -1.92
N LEU A 41 4.28 -15.51 -2.83
CA LEU A 41 3.28 -16.56 -2.95
C LEU A 41 3.91 -17.93 -3.24
N ALA A 42 4.94 -17.96 -4.11
CA ALA A 42 5.67 -19.18 -4.41
C ALA A 42 6.45 -19.71 -3.18
N HIS A 43 7.05 -18.82 -2.38
CA HIS A 43 7.72 -19.21 -1.14
C HIS A 43 6.72 -19.73 -0.10
N ALA A 44 5.57 -19.11 0.06
CA ALA A 44 4.52 -19.55 0.98
C ALA A 44 3.99 -20.94 0.61
N ALA A 45 3.71 -21.19 -0.67
CA ALA A 45 3.29 -22.49 -1.17
C ALA A 45 4.35 -23.59 -0.90
N LYS A 46 5.64 -23.30 -1.17
CA LYS A 46 6.75 -24.22 -0.87
C LYS A 46 6.91 -24.48 0.63
N GLY A 47 6.57 -23.49 1.47
CA GLY A 47 6.59 -23.61 2.93
C GLY A 47 5.42 -24.38 3.53
N GLY A 48 4.45 -24.80 2.70
CA GLY A 48 3.28 -25.60 3.12
C GLY A 48 2.08 -24.77 3.55
N ALA A 49 2.04 -23.48 3.23
CA ALA A 49 0.86 -22.65 3.46
C ALA A 49 -0.36 -23.19 2.70
N SER A 50 -1.52 -23.28 3.36
CA SER A 50 -2.78 -23.63 2.72
C SER A 50 -3.35 -22.48 1.90
N ALA A 51 -3.10 -21.23 2.33
CA ALA A 51 -3.41 -20.01 1.62
C ALA A 51 -2.42 -18.89 2.01
N CYS A 52 -2.29 -17.89 1.16
CA CYS A 52 -1.42 -16.74 1.39
C CYS A 52 -2.01 -15.49 0.75
N ASP A 53 -1.85 -14.37 1.43
CA ASP A 53 -2.13 -13.02 0.96
C ASP A 53 -0.88 -12.16 1.11
N VAL A 54 -0.62 -11.30 0.13
CA VAL A 54 0.56 -10.45 0.11
C VAL A 54 0.22 -9.06 -0.42
N ASP A 55 0.73 -8.05 0.28
CA ASP A 55 0.71 -6.66 -0.13
C ASP A 55 2.13 -6.15 -0.31
N VAL A 56 2.43 -5.59 -1.47
CA VAL A 56 3.70 -4.94 -1.78
C VAL A 56 3.43 -3.49 -2.10
N SER A 57 4.09 -2.56 -1.44
CA SER A 57 3.85 -1.14 -1.63
C SER A 57 5.14 -0.32 -1.61
N GLU A 58 5.09 0.80 -2.30
CA GLU A 58 6.09 1.87 -2.23
C GLU A 58 5.36 3.22 -2.25
N GLY A 59 5.84 4.16 -1.44
CA GLY A 59 5.30 5.51 -1.39
C GLY A 59 6.33 6.53 -0.99
N PHE A 60 6.06 7.78 -1.29
CA PHE A 60 6.85 8.92 -0.86
C PHE A 60 5.98 10.16 -0.76
N GLY A 61 6.46 11.15 -0.01
CA GLY A 61 5.74 12.39 0.14
C GLY A 61 6.54 13.45 0.85
N GLN A 62 5.93 14.61 0.96
CA GLN A 62 6.40 15.70 1.78
C GLN A 62 5.27 16.24 2.67
N SER A 63 5.63 16.76 3.82
CA SER A 63 4.74 17.51 4.70
C SER A 63 5.44 18.76 5.19
N VAL A 64 4.74 19.88 5.17
CA VAL A 64 5.21 21.15 5.70
C VAL A 64 4.20 21.62 6.71
N THR A 65 4.65 21.98 7.92
CA THR A 65 3.83 22.60 8.97
C THR A 65 4.36 23.98 9.30
N VAL A 66 3.45 24.93 9.32
CA VAL A 66 3.68 26.31 9.76
C VAL A 66 2.86 26.55 11.02
N ARG A 67 3.48 27.17 12.02
CA ARG A 67 2.81 27.56 13.26
C ARG A 67 3.13 29.00 13.62
N CYS A 68 2.10 29.80 13.87
CA CYS A 68 2.23 31.24 14.18
C CYS A 68 3.08 32.00 13.11
N GLY A 69 2.90 31.64 11.82
CA GLY A 69 3.61 32.23 10.70
C GLY A 69 5.03 31.69 10.43
N GLU A 70 5.59 30.92 11.36
CA GLU A 70 6.92 30.35 11.23
C GLU A 70 6.88 28.89 10.80
N VAL A 71 7.88 28.44 10.03
CA VAL A 71 8.00 27.04 9.65
C VAL A 71 8.37 26.22 10.88
N GLU A 72 7.52 25.25 11.24
CA GLU A 72 7.76 24.36 12.37
C GLU A 72 8.44 23.07 11.91
N THR A 73 7.91 22.41 10.84
CA THR A 73 8.51 21.18 10.30
C THR A 73 8.48 21.15 8.78
N ILE A 74 9.49 20.52 8.21
CA ILE A 74 9.55 20.09 6.81
C ILE A 74 9.99 18.63 6.83
N GLU A 75 9.14 17.74 6.39
CA GLU A 75 9.38 16.32 6.40
C GLU A 75 9.29 15.73 5.00
N TYR A 76 10.21 14.82 4.69
CA TYR A 76 10.16 13.99 3.51
C TYR A 76 10.17 12.53 3.96
N ASN A 77 9.22 11.77 3.46
CA ASN A 77 9.18 10.34 3.69
C ASN A 77 9.32 9.57 2.38
N ARG A 78 9.95 8.41 2.47
CA ARG A 78 9.97 7.41 1.42
C ARG A 78 9.94 6.05 2.07
N ASP A 79 8.85 5.34 1.86
CA ASP A 79 8.57 4.07 2.49
C ASP A 79 8.33 3.00 1.42
N LYS A 80 8.70 1.78 1.74
CA LYS A 80 8.35 0.59 0.97
C LYS A 80 8.16 -0.58 1.91
N GLY A 81 7.33 -1.52 1.53
CA GLY A 81 7.07 -2.68 2.39
C GLY A 81 6.41 -3.82 1.66
N ILE A 82 6.60 -4.99 2.24
CA ILE A 82 5.91 -6.22 1.90
C ILE A 82 5.29 -6.75 3.17
N GLY A 83 3.97 -6.92 3.17
CA GLY A 83 3.21 -7.61 4.20
C GLY A 83 2.79 -8.98 3.69
N VAL A 84 2.98 -10.01 4.50
CA VAL A 84 2.66 -11.39 4.14
C VAL A 84 1.76 -11.98 5.21
N THR A 85 0.56 -12.41 4.82
CA THR A 85 -0.34 -13.20 5.66
C THR A 85 -0.35 -14.63 5.17
N VAL A 86 -0.06 -15.57 6.04
CA VAL A 86 -0.08 -17.01 5.74
C VAL A 86 -1.16 -17.70 6.54
N TYR A 87 -1.80 -18.68 5.93
CA TYR A 87 -2.78 -19.54 6.57
C TYR A 87 -2.30 -20.99 6.57
N LEU A 88 -2.44 -21.67 7.70
CA LEU A 88 -2.26 -23.11 7.89
C LEU A 88 -3.58 -23.69 8.37
N GLY A 89 -4.47 -24.01 7.43
CA GLY A 89 -5.87 -24.29 7.77
C GLY A 89 -6.56 -23.05 8.33
N GLN A 90 -6.95 -23.09 9.61
CA GLN A 90 -7.59 -21.98 10.33
C GLN A 90 -6.62 -21.16 11.20
N GLN A 91 -5.34 -21.45 11.15
CA GLN A 91 -4.29 -20.71 11.83
C GLN A 91 -3.75 -19.62 10.90
N LYS A 92 -3.50 -18.42 11.44
CA LYS A 92 -3.06 -17.26 10.69
C LYS A 92 -1.77 -16.70 11.27
N GLY A 93 -0.78 -16.41 10.42
CA GLY A 93 0.43 -15.69 10.79
C GLY A 93 0.70 -14.52 9.84
N TYR A 94 1.22 -13.43 10.38
CA TYR A 94 1.59 -12.24 9.63
C TYR A 94 3.02 -11.85 9.93
N ALA A 95 3.76 -11.48 8.90
CA ALA A 95 5.07 -10.84 9.02
C ALA A 95 5.25 -9.81 7.90
N SER A 96 6.16 -8.85 8.09
CA SER A 96 6.46 -7.82 7.10
C SER A 96 7.93 -7.48 7.06
N THR A 97 8.37 -6.92 5.93
CA THR A 97 9.73 -6.40 5.73
C THR A 97 9.72 -5.18 4.81
N SER A 98 10.69 -4.31 4.99
CA SER A 98 11.01 -3.23 4.03
C SER A 98 12.17 -3.58 3.10
N ASP A 99 12.80 -4.74 3.29
CA ASP A 99 13.87 -5.25 2.43
C ASP A 99 13.30 -6.16 1.34
N PHE A 100 13.47 -5.76 0.07
CA PHE A 100 12.99 -6.47 -1.10
C PHE A 100 13.97 -7.53 -1.64
N SER A 101 15.05 -7.83 -0.91
CA SER A 101 15.97 -8.89 -1.29
C SER A 101 15.31 -10.28 -1.20
N THR A 102 15.70 -11.19 -2.07
CA THR A 102 15.18 -12.57 -2.09
C THR A 102 15.36 -13.29 -0.74
N ALA A 103 16.45 -12.99 -0.01
CA ALA A 103 16.70 -13.55 1.31
C ALA A 103 15.65 -13.06 2.31
N ALA A 104 15.41 -11.73 2.38
CA ALA A 104 14.44 -11.13 3.28
C ALA A 104 13.01 -11.60 2.98
N LEU A 105 12.63 -11.76 1.71
CA LEU A 105 11.33 -12.31 1.33
C LEU A 105 11.11 -13.72 1.89
N ARG A 106 12.10 -14.59 1.67
CA ARG A 106 12.03 -15.97 2.17
C ARG A 106 11.95 -16.01 3.70
N ASP A 107 12.76 -15.20 4.39
CA ASP A 107 12.81 -15.16 5.84
C ASP A 107 11.50 -14.58 6.42
N THR A 108 10.91 -13.59 5.76
CA THR A 108 9.59 -13.03 6.14
C THR A 108 8.47 -14.06 5.99
N VAL A 109 8.46 -14.82 4.88
CA VAL A 109 7.49 -15.91 4.70
C VAL A 109 7.67 -16.98 5.75
N ALA A 110 8.92 -17.39 6.06
CA ALA A 110 9.20 -18.37 7.09
C ALA A 110 8.71 -17.89 8.46
N ALA A 111 8.96 -16.63 8.81
CA ALA A 111 8.47 -16.03 10.05
C ALA A 111 6.93 -16.03 10.12
N ALA A 112 6.23 -15.68 9.03
CA ALA A 112 4.76 -15.72 8.99
C ALA A 112 4.23 -17.16 9.20
N ILE A 113 4.86 -18.16 8.57
CA ILE A 113 4.52 -19.57 8.75
C ILE A 113 4.75 -20.01 10.20
N ASP A 114 5.87 -19.65 10.80
CA ASP A 114 6.19 -20.01 12.19
C ASP A 114 5.20 -19.37 13.16
N ILE A 115 4.81 -18.11 12.94
CA ILE A 115 3.76 -17.45 13.72
C ILE A 115 2.44 -18.22 13.58
N ALA A 116 2.03 -18.57 12.36
CA ALA A 116 0.78 -19.30 12.12
C ALA A 116 0.72 -20.61 12.89
N ARG A 117 1.82 -21.37 13.00
CA ARG A 117 1.89 -22.65 13.72
C ARG A 117 1.57 -22.55 15.22
N PHE A 118 1.75 -21.37 15.81
CA PHE A 118 1.54 -21.13 17.25
C PHE A 118 0.27 -20.32 17.55
N THR A 119 -0.47 -19.88 16.54
CA THR A 119 -1.76 -19.22 16.74
C THR A 119 -2.88 -20.23 16.95
N ALA A 120 -3.91 -19.84 17.69
CA ALA A 120 -5.10 -20.65 17.85
C ALA A 120 -5.90 -20.72 16.53
N ASP A 121 -6.64 -21.80 16.34
CA ASP A 121 -7.59 -21.93 15.24
C ASP A 121 -8.69 -20.85 15.34
N ASP A 122 -8.94 -20.15 14.23
CA ASP A 122 -10.03 -19.21 14.07
C ASP A 122 -10.87 -19.65 12.86
N PRO A 123 -12.11 -20.09 13.07
CA PRO A 123 -12.97 -20.56 11.97
C PRO A 123 -13.30 -19.46 10.92
N CYS A 124 -13.02 -18.20 11.26
CA CYS A 124 -13.17 -17.08 10.33
C CYS A 124 -11.85 -16.69 9.62
N ALA A 125 -10.73 -17.33 9.95
CA ALA A 125 -9.44 -17.06 9.30
C ALA A 125 -9.38 -17.73 7.92
N GLY A 126 -9.04 -16.96 6.90
CA GLY A 126 -8.87 -17.46 5.54
C GLY A 126 -9.03 -16.36 4.49
N LEU A 127 -8.77 -16.71 3.25
CA LEU A 127 -9.10 -15.86 2.10
C LEU A 127 -10.60 -15.97 1.80
N ALA A 128 -11.15 -14.95 1.16
CA ALA A 128 -12.49 -15.04 0.56
C ALA A 128 -12.52 -16.17 -0.49
N ASP A 129 -13.72 -16.70 -0.76
CA ASP A 129 -13.92 -17.74 -1.77
C ASP A 129 -13.30 -17.30 -3.11
N ALA A 130 -12.61 -18.23 -3.79
CA ALA A 130 -11.96 -17.95 -5.07
C ALA A 130 -12.96 -17.46 -6.13
N SER A 131 -14.23 -17.87 -6.06
CA SER A 131 -15.30 -17.40 -6.95
C SER A 131 -15.71 -15.94 -6.75
N LEU A 132 -15.33 -15.35 -5.60
CA LEU A 132 -15.59 -13.95 -5.25
C LEU A 132 -14.41 -13.02 -5.55
N MET A 133 -13.29 -13.57 -6.04
CA MET A 133 -12.12 -12.76 -6.41
C MET A 133 -12.45 -11.88 -7.61
N ALA A 134 -11.98 -10.64 -7.58
CA ALA A 134 -12.07 -9.75 -8.72
C ALA A 134 -11.31 -10.33 -9.91
N THR A 135 -11.94 -10.35 -11.07
CA THR A 135 -11.33 -10.83 -12.32
C THR A 135 -10.70 -9.71 -13.15
N SER A 136 -10.99 -8.46 -12.80
CA SER A 136 -10.40 -7.28 -13.43
C SER A 136 -10.21 -6.19 -12.40
N VAL A 137 -9.17 -5.39 -12.57
CA VAL A 137 -8.90 -4.19 -11.77
C VAL A 137 -9.25 -2.99 -12.65
N PRO A 138 -10.33 -2.25 -12.35
CA PRO A 138 -10.68 -1.06 -13.12
C PRO A 138 -9.65 0.05 -12.92
N ASP A 139 -9.46 0.90 -13.93
CA ASP A 139 -8.75 2.15 -13.75
C ASP A 139 -9.66 3.10 -12.93
N LEU A 140 -9.19 3.45 -11.72
CA LEU A 140 -9.92 4.32 -10.80
C LEU A 140 -9.51 5.78 -10.94
N ASP A 141 -8.56 6.10 -11.82
CA ASP A 141 -8.02 7.45 -12.06
C ASP A 141 -7.65 8.17 -10.75
N LEU A 142 -6.87 7.50 -9.88
CA LEU A 142 -6.52 8.01 -8.55
C LEU A 142 -5.12 8.63 -8.46
N TYR A 143 -4.40 8.74 -9.60
CA TYR A 143 -3.03 9.24 -9.61
C TYR A 143 -2.94 10.60 -10.29
N HIS A 144 -3.03 11.66 -9.49
CA HIS A 144 -2.91 13.07 -9.87
C HIS A 144 -1.83 13.74 -9.01
N PRO A 145 -0.54 13.51 -9.30
CA PRO A 145 0.54 14.01 -8.47
C PRO A 145 0.60 15.54 -8.48
N TRP A 146 0.71 16.12 -7.31
CA TRP A 146 0.91 17.55 -7.16
C TRP A 146 2.40 17.83 -6.90
N THR A 147 3.11 18.27 -7.95
CA THR A 147 4.51 18.65 -7.82
C THR A 147 4.58 20.04 -7.17
N LEU A 148 4.63 20.05 -5.83
CA LEU A 148 4.62 21.25 -5.02
C LEU A 148 6.03 21.52 -4.46
N PRO A 149 6.71 22.62 -4.84
CA PRO A 149 7.94 23.06 -4.18
C PRO A 149 7.69 23.38 -2.71
N VAL A 150 8.70 23.15 -1.86
CA VAL A 150 8.60 23.39 -0.40
C VAL A 150 8.20 24.82 -0.09
N GLU A 151 8.79 25.81 -0.79
CA GLU A 151 8.50 27.23 -0.61
C GLU A 151 7.02 27.55 -0.89
N ALA A 152 6.46 26.92 -1.93
CA ALA A 152 5.05 27.07 -2.25
C ALA A 152 4.14 26.39 -1.20
N ALA A 153 4.55 25.24 -0.67
CA ALA A 153 3.86 24.57 0.43
C ALA A 153 3.84 25.45 1.70
N ILE A 154 4.98 26.06 2.05
CA ILE A 154 5.10 27.03 3.15
C ILE A 154 4.15 28.22 2.94
N ASP A 155 4.13 28.80 1.75
CA ASP A 155 3.24 29.93 1.45
C ASP A 155 1.76 29.54 1.59
N ILE A 156 1.36 28.39 1.09
CA ILE A 156 -0.01 27.89 1.24
C ILE A 156 -0.36 27.68 2.72
N ALA A 157 0.53 27.08 3.51
CA ALA A 157 0.31 26.86 4.94
C ALA A 157 0.18 28.18 5.69
N ARG A 158 1.08 29.16 5.43
CA ARG A 158 1.00 30.51 6.01
C ARG A 158 -0.31 31.22 5.70
N ARG A 159 -0.75 31.17 4.45
CA ARG A 159 -2.00 31.76 4.02
C ARG A 159 -3.21 31.09 4.66
N CYS A 160 -3.17 29.77 4.80
CA CYS A 160 -4.21 29.02 5.48
C CYS A 160 -4.35 29.42 6.95
N GLU A 161 -3.23 29.49 7.68
CA GLU A 161 -3.18 29.90 9.09
C GLU A 161 -3.60 31.37 9.27
N ALA A 162 -3.08 32.26 8.43
CA ALA A 162 -3.43 33.68 8.47
C ALA A 162 -4.94 33.90 8.27
N ALA A 163 -5.57 33.14 7.36
CA ALA A 163 -7.00 33.19 7.15
C ALA A 163 -7.79 32.74 8.38
N ALA A 164 -7.30 31.71 9.10
CA ALA A 164 -7.92 31.26 10.35
C ALA A 164 -7.83 32.31 11.46
N PHE A 165 -6.67 32.95 11.65
CA PHE A 165 -6.50 34.04 12.60
C PHE A 165 -7.40 35.26 12.29
N ALA A 166 -7.64 35.53 11.02
CA ALA A 166 -8.46 36.65 10.57
C ALA A 166 -9.96 36.49 10.87
N VAL A 167 -10.41 35.27 11.23
CA VAL A 167 -11.84 34.99 11.52
C VAL A 167 -12.33 35.76 12.75
N SER A 168 -11.50 35.82 13.81
CA SER A 168 -11.90 36.50 15.07
C SER A 168 -10.67 36.88 15.90
N PRO A 169 -10.70 38.04 16.59
CA PRO A 169 -9.67 38.41 17.58
C PRO A 169 -9.56 37.42 18.75
N GLN A 170 -10.54 36.54 18.94
CA GLN A 170 -10.51 35.51 19.98
C GLN A 170 -9.61 34.33 19.60
N VAL A 171 -9.30 34.15 18.29
CA VAL A 171 -8.33 33.18 17.83
C VAL A 171 -6.94 33.77 18.12
N SER A 172 -6.31 33.31 19.19
CA SER A 172 -5.05 33.85 19.70
C SER A 172 -3.88 32.88 19.61
N ASN A 173 -4.13 31.62 19.22
CA ASN A 173 -3.12 30.61 19.10
C ASN A 173 -3.44 29.64 17.93
N SER A 174 -2.44 28.87 17.50
CA SER A 174 -2.53 27.87 16.42
C SER A 174 -1.80 26.61 16.83
N GLU A 175 -2.38 25.47 16.51
CA GLU A 175 -1.69 24.16 16.51
C GLU A 175 -0.88 23.96 15.21
N GLY A 176 -1.08 24.85 14.24
CA GLY A 176 -0.40 24.88 12.96
C GLY A 176 -1.32 24.69 11.76
N ALA A 177 -0.80 25.08 10.62
CA ALA A 177 -1.35 24.76 9.30
C ALA A 177 -0.38 23.83 8.57
N SER A 178 -0.89 22.76 8.02
CA SER A 178 -0.09 21.72 7.32
C SER A 178 -0.50 21.59 5.87
N VAL A 179 0.48 21.39 5.01
CA VAL A 179 0.31 21.01 3.59
C VAL A 179 1.12 19.76 3.33
N SER A 180 0.48 18.71 2.85
CA SER A 180 1.16 17.46 2.51
C SER A 180 0.79 16.95 1.13
N THR A 181 1.74 16.32 0.47
CA THR A 181 1.56 15.58 -0.78
C THR A 181 2.09 14.17 -0.59
N GLN A 182 1.34 13.18 -1.01
CA GLN A 182 1.69 11.76 -0.90
C GLN A 182 1.42 11.07 -2.23
N GLU A 183 2.38 10.28 -2.68
CA GLU A 183 2.26 9.41 -3.84
C GLU A 183 2.60 7.99 -3.42
N ALA A 184 1.79 7.04 -3.84
CA ALA A 184 2.01 5.63 -3.55
C ALA A 184 1.53 4.75 -4.69
N HIS A 185 2.10 3.57 -4.82
CA HIS A 185 1.54 2.48 -5.59
C HIS A 185 1.71 1.17 -4.82
N PHE A 186 0.85 0.23 -5.11
CA PHE A 186 0.86 -1.07 -4.44
C PHE A 186 0.38 -2.18 -5.36
N VAL A 187 0.68 -3.40 -4.95
CA VAL A 187 0.12 -4.64 -5.52
C VAL A 187 -0.35 -5.50 -4.36
N SER A 188 -1.62 -5.89 -4.40
CA SER A 188 -2.18 -6.96 -3.57
C SER A 188 -2.31 -8.21 -4.41
N ALA A 189 -1.92 -9.36 -3.88
CA ALA A 189 -2.06 -10.65 -4.53
C ALA A 189 -2.34 -11.76 -3.52
N ASN A 190 -3.00 -12.82 -3.95
CA ASN A 190 -3.27 -13.96 -3.09
C ASN A 190 -3.20 -15.31 -3.82
N SER A 191 -3.17 -16.39 -3.04
CA SER A 191 -3.08 -17.76 -3.56
C SER A 191 -4.34 -18.26 -4.28
N HIS A 192 -5.46 -17.52 -4.25
CA HIS A 192 -6.67 -17.80 -5.03
C HIS A 192 -6.63 -17.18 -6.45
N GLY A 193 -5.47 -16.64 -6.86
CA GLY A 193 -5.24 -16.15 -8.22
C GLY A 193 -5.52 -14.66 -8.43
N PHE A 194 -5.92 -13.92 -7.40
CA PHE A 194 -6.03 -12.47 -7.49
C PHE A 194 -4.64 -11.83 -7.52
N MET A 195 -4.48 -10.84 -8.39
CA MET A 195 -3.37 -9.89 -8.39
C MET A 195 -3.86 -8.57 -8.96
N GLY A 196 -3.76 -7.51 -8.18
CA GLY A 196 -4.20 -6.18 -8.59
C GLY A 196 -3.49 -5.08 -7.82
N GLY A 197 -3.48 -3.88 -8.38
CA GLY A 197 -2.88 -2.71 -7.75
C GLY A 197 -2.99 -1.50 -8.67
N TYR A 198 -2.75 -0.34 -8.11
CA TYR A 198 -2.81 0.92 -8.83
C TYR A 198 -1.99 2.00 -8.13
N PRO A 199 -1.56 3.05 -8.83
CA PRO A 199 -0.97 4.22 -8.21
C PRO A 199 -2.05 5.13 -7.61
N THR A 200 -1.68 5.86 -6.56
CA THR A 200 -2.54 6.87 -5.91
C THR A 200 -1.74 8.12 -5.59
N SER A 201 -2.42 9.24 -5.53
CA SER A 201 -1.90 10.46 -4.92
C SER A 201 -2.90 11.03 -3.92
N ARG A 202 -2.38 11.65 -2.86
CA ARG A 202 -3.18 12.35 -1.85
C ARG A 202 -2.55 13.70 -1.57
N ASN A 203 -3.39 14.73 -1.56
CA ASN A 203 -2.97 16.07 -1.18
C ASN A 203 -3.85 16.54 -0.03
N TYR A 204 -3.25 17.16 0.95
CA TYR A 204 -3.93 17.54 2.17
C TYR A 204 -3.51 18.93 2.62
N ILE A 205 -4.48 19.76 2.98
CA ILE A 205 -4.29 21.07 3.62
C ILE A 205 -5.19 21.11 4.82
N ALA A 206 -4.64 21.43 5.99
CA ALA A 206 -5.38 21.58 7.22
C ALA A 206 -4.83 22.71 8.05
N CYS A 207 -5.67 23.27 8.91
CA CYS A 207 -5.30 24.22 9.95
C CYS A 207 -6.13 23.95 11.19
N SER A 208 -5.49 24.05 12.35
CA SER A 208 -6.13 23.98 13.66
C SER A 208 -5.76 25.21 14.47
N VAL A 209 -6.75 25.95 14.96
CA VAL A 209 -6.59 27.16 15.78
C VAL A 209 -7.46 27.12 17.01
#